data_f995217e911538072ddf8323cd2ea9d4
#
_entry.id   f995217e911538072ddf8323cd2ea9d4
#
_cell.length_a   1.000
_cell.length_b   1.000
_cell.length_c   1.000
_cell.angle_alpha   90.00
_cell.angle_beta   90.00
_cell.angle_gamma   90.00
#
_symmetry.space_group_name_H-M   'P 1'
#
loop_
_entity.id
_entity.type
_entity.pdbx_description
1 polymer ?
#
loop_
_entity_poly.entity_id
_entity_poly.type
_entity_poly.pdbx_seq_one_letter_code
_entity_poly.pdbx_strand_id
1 'polypeptide(L)'
;IEALSDSVIYMAYYLISKYVNLYKLTSDQLTNPIFDYIFYGVGDISSLSTKSRIQSNILVNLRNEFLYFYPLDSRHSGRDLVPNHLSFFIFNHCAIFSEDHWPKQIVVNGSVLMNGKKMSKTYGNIIPLKSAVNKYGADPLRLTILGAAELLADADISLNLVNTFSARIERFYKNVVNLGNLKLNSDKTDLTNEDIWILNKLQNHVSIITKSLDLLRIREAINEIIYIMDQDVSWYLKRKSKNNLSVNYNVLREFYETRIKLLAPFAPFICEELWEILGNKNYIALSDWPKLNDKKLNIKIDIEENLIKKIVEDCLNIIKITKIKPSKVIFYTCAKWKLFAYFQSLKLWKKNEIKIKNIITLLMSNYDLKDMKAVSNYLKQLSIQYNTFSDQYIQ
;
A
#
# COMPACT_ATOMS: atom_id res chain seq x y z
N ILE A 1 -33.72 18.41 22.14
CA ILE A 1 -33.21 17.28 21.37
C ILE A 1 -31.81 17.01 21.86
N GLU A 2 -31.52 15.77 22.16
CA GLU A 2 -30.19 15.31 22.60
C GLU A 2 -29.25 15.26 21.37
N ALA A 3 -28.12 15.94 21.44
CA ALA A 3 -27.17 16.02 20.34
C ALA A 3 -26.67 14.63 19.87
N LEU A 4 -26.58 13.65 20.78
CA LEU A 4 -26.19 12.29 20.44
C LEU A 4 -27.22 11.56 19.55
N SER A 5 -28.50 11.91 19.66
CA SER A 5 -29.54 11.31 18.81
C SER A 5 -29.43 11.73 17.35
N ASP A 6 -29.08 12.99 17.12
CA ASP A 6 -28.97 13.52 15.76
C ASP A 6 -27.63 13.15 15.12
N SER A 7 -26.55 13.23 15.89
CA SER A 7 -25.18 13.05 15.37
C SER A 7 -24.82 11.60 15.01
N VAL A 8 -25.66 10.64 15.38
CA VAL A 8 -25.39 9.20 15.11
C VAL A 8 -26.09 8.68 13.85
N ILE A 9 -27.09 9.39 13.31
CA ILE A 9 -27.82 8.99 12.09
C ILE A 9 -27.83 10.07 11.00
N TYR A 10 -27.12 11.19 11.19
CA TYR A 10 -27.12 12.31 10.25
C TYR A 10 -26.71 11.89 8.83
N MET A 11 -25.91 10.84 8.68
CA MET A 11 -25.49 10.35 7.37
C MET A 11 -26.67 9.89 6.49
N ALA A 12 -27.72 9.33 7.07
CA ALA A 12 -28.93 9.01 6.32
C ALA A 12 -29.64 10.27 5.82
N TYR A 13 -29.74 11.30 6.67
CA TYR A 13 -30.32 12.58 6.27
C TYR A 13 -29.44 13.34 5.28
N TYR A 14 -28.12 13.18 5.34
CA TYR A 14 -27.19 13.80 4.40
C TYR A 14 -27.50 13.48 2.94
N LEU A 15 -27.91 12.24 2.67
CA LEU A 15 -28.26 11.79 1.34
C LEU A 15 -29.54 12.51 0.82
N ILE A 16 -30.45 12.83 1.73
CA ILE A 16 -31.71 13.52 1.42
C ILE A 16 -31.47 15.02 1.27
N SER A 17 -30.60 15.61 2.08
CA SER A 17 -30.36 17.06 2.13
C SER A 17 -29.95 17.65 0.78
N LYS A 18 -29.23 16.90 -0.05
CA LYS A 18 -28.89 17.25 -1.44
C LYS A 18 -30.14 17.59 -2.25
N TYR A 19 -31.16 16.73 -2.20
CA TYR A 19 -32.39 16.89 -2.93
C TYR A 19 -33.31 17.93 -2.31
N VAL A 20 -33.31 18.04 -0.97
CA VAL A 20 -34.02 19.09 -0.25
C VAL A 20 -33.54 20.46 -0.73
N ASN A 21 -32.23 20.65 -0.81
CA ASN A 21 -31.64 21.90 -1.27
C ASN A 21 -31.84 22.14 -2.77
N LEU A 22 -31.64 21.12 -3.60
CA LEU A 22 -31.76 21.22 -5.06
C LEU A 22 -33.19 21.57 -5.53
N TYR A 23 -34.18 20.91 -4.93
CA TYR A 23 -35.59 21.08 -5.27
C TYR A 23 -36.36 21.98 -4.31
N LYS A 24 -35.66 22.58 -3.32
CA LYS A 24 -36.24 23.49 -2.31
C LYS A 24 -37.46 22.86 -1.61
N LEU A 25 -37.31 21.57 -1.24
CA LEU A 25 -38.37 20.86 -0.55
C LEU A 25 -38.60 21.45 0.85
N THR A 26 -39.86 21.58 1.25
CA THR A 26 -40.25 22.14 2.54
C THR A 26 -40.49 21.04 3.58
N SER A 27 -40.48 21.40 4.86
CA SER A 27 -40.79 20.47 5.94
C SER A 27 -42.17 19.85 5.83
N ASP A 28 -43.16 20.60 5.31
CA ASP A 28 -44.53 20.13 5.14
C ASP A 28 -44.63 19.04 4.05
N GLN A 29 -43.70 19.01 3.12
CA GLN A 29 -43.60 18.00 2.07
C GLN A 29 -42.89 16.72 2.57
N LEU A 30 -41.95 16.86 3.50
CA LEU A 30 -41.14 15.76 4.05
C LEU A 30 -41.83 15.13 5.27
N THR A 31 -42.95 14.47 5.03
CA THR A 31 -43.75 13.80 6.06
C THR A 31 -43.24 12.37 6.33
N ASN A 32 -43.66 11.76 7.46
CA ASN A 32 -43.28 10.37 7.79
C ASN A 32 -43.49 9.39 6.64
N PRO A 33 -44.63 9.38 5.89
CA PRO A 33 -44.78 8.47 4.76
C PRO A 33 -43.75 8.66 3.63
N ILE A 34 -43.18 9.87 3.47
CA ILE A 34 -42.12 10.12 2.51
C ILE A 34 -40.81 9.46 3.01
N PHE A 35 -40.48 9.60 4.30
CA PHE A 35 -39.34 8.91 4.89
C PHE A 35 -39.51 7.40 4.91
N ASP A 36 -40.71 6.89 5.16
CA ASP A 36 -41.03 5.46 5.09
C ASP A 36 -40.76 4.91 3.67
N TYR A 37 -41.13 5.69 2.64
CA TYR A 37 -40.80 5.32 1.28
C TYR A 37 -39.29 5.35 0.99
N ILE A 38 -38.59 6.42 1.42
CA ILE A 38 -37.17 6.58 1.15
C ILE A 38 -36.37 5.46 1.83
N PHE A 39 -36.62 5.18 3.09
CA PHE A 39 -35.79 4.25 3.89
C PHE A 39 -36.26 2.80 3.80
N TYR A 40 -37.58 2.55 3.74
CA TYR A 40 -38.13 1.19 3.78
C TYR A 40 -38.79 0.76 2.46
N GLY A 41 -39.05 1.68 1.54
CA GLY A 41 -39.75 1.39 0.28
C GLY A 41 -41.24 1.16 0.47
N VAL A 42 -41.83 1.64 1.57
CA VAL A 42 -43.23 1.49 1.90
C VAL A 42 -44.04 2.65 1.35
N GLY A 43 -45.11 2.38 0.65
CA GLY A 43 -46.05 3.37 0.10
C GLY A 43 -46.13 3.36 -1.42
N ASP A 44 -47.29 3.82 -1.94
CA ASP A 44 -47.51 4.00 -3.36
C ASP A 44 -46.99 5.38 -3.82
N ILE A 45 -46.06 5.37 -4.78
CA ILE A 45 -45.39 6.57 -5.27
C ILE A 45 -46.40 7.61 -5.82
N SER A 46 -47.44 7.18 -6.52
CA SER A 46 -48.41 8.09 -7.11
C SER A 46 -49.20 8.83 -6.02
N SER A 47 -49.64 8.09 -5.00
CA SER A 47 -50.30 8.67 -3.83
C SER A 47 -49.41 9.59 -3.02
N LEU A 48 -48.14 9.20 -2.77
CA LEU A 48 -47.15 9.99 -2.06
C LEU A 48 -46.82 11.29 -2.80
N SER A 49 -46.61 11.21 -4.12
CA SER A 49 -46.36 12.35 -5.00
C SER A 49 -47.51 13.37 -4.95
N THR A 50 -48.75 12.90 -5.03
CA THR A 50 -49.94 13.75 -4.98
C THR A 50 -50.08 14.47 -3.63
N LYS A 51 -49.89 13.70 -2.52
CA LYS A 51 -50.09 14.25 -1.18
C LYS A 51 -48.98 15.22 -0.76
N SER A 52 -47.73 14.91 -1.10
CA SER A 52 -46.58 15.73 -0.73
C SER A 52 -46.28 16.84 -1.73
N ARG A 53 -46.86 16.80 -2.92
CA ARG A 53 -46.51 17.68 -4.03
C ARG A 53 -45.06 17.59 -4.47
N ILE A 54 -44.43 16.43 -4.23
CA ILE A 54 -43.07 16.09 -4.70
C ILE A 54 -43.26 15.25 -5.97
N GLN A 55 -42.57 15.57 -7.05
CA GLN A 55 -42.65 14.78 -8.29
C GLN A 55 -42.17 13.35 -8.04
N SER A 56 -42.81 12.37 -8.67
CA SER A 56 -42.50 10.94 -8.50
C SER A 56 -41.07 10.60 -8.83
N ASN A 57 -40.45 11.22 -9.84
CA ASN A 57 -39.04 11.03 -10.18
C ASN A 57 -38.08 11.50 -9.08
N ILE A 58 -38.44 12.56 -8.34
CA ILE A 58 -37.67 13.04 -7.22
C ILE A 58 -37.71 12.03 -6.05
N LEU A 59 -38.91 11.46 -5.76
CA LEU A 59 -39.04 10.41 -4.74
C LEU A 59 -38.25 9.16 -5.12
N VAL A 60 -38.25 8.73 -6.36
CA VAL A 60 -37.44 7.62 -6.86
C VAL A 60 -35.94 7.91 -6.69
N ASN A 61 -35.50 9.12 -7.05
CA ASN A 61 -34.11 9.51 -6.91
C ASN A 61 -33.64 9.55 -5.44
N LEU A 62 -34.47 10.06 -4.54
CA LEU A 62 -34.21 10.06 -3.09
C LEU A 62 -33.99 8.64 -2.57
N ARG A 63 -34.87 7.69 -2.94
CA ARG A 63 -34.70 6.30 -2.55
C ARG A 63 -33.49 5.64 -3.19
N ASN A 64 -33.23 5.87 -4.46
CA ASN A 64 -32.06 5.32 -5.15
C ASN A 64 -30.74 5.85 -4.55
N GLU A 65 -30.69 7.12 -4.16
CA GLU A 65 -29.53 7.69 -3.48
C GLU A 65 -29.29 6.98 -2.12
N PHE A 66 -30.37 6.76 -1.34
CA PHE A 66 -30.25 5.98 -0.10
C PHE A 66 -29.74 4.57 -0.36
N LEU A 67 -30.37 3.83 -1.29
CA LEU A 67 -29.97 2.46 -1.61
C LEU A 67 -28.55 2.33 -2.18
N TYR A 68 -28.03 3.39 -2.79
CA TYR A 68 -26.65 3.41 -3.29
C TYR A 68 -25.62 3.55 -2.17
N PHE A 69 -25.90 4.39 -1.16
CA PHE A 69 -24.95 4.66 -0.07
C PHE A 69 -25.16 3.80 1.18
N TYR A 70 -26.31 3.15 1.32
CA TYR A 70 -26.59 2.24 2.42
C TYR A 70 -26.64 0.78 1.95
N PRO A 71 -26.07 -0.14 2.73
CA PRO A 71 -25.45 0.03 4.05
C PRO A 71 -24.16 0.86 3.97
N LEU A 72 -23.89 1.62 5.02
CA LEU A 72 -22.64 2.36 5.17
C LEU A 72 -21.46 1.38 5.15
N ASP A 73 -20.49 1.57 4.24
CA ASP A 73 -19.36 0.63 4.07
C ASP A 73 -18.40 0.67 5.27
N SER A 74 -18.03 1.88 5.74
CA SER A 74 -17.12 2.02 6.86
C SER A 74 -17.30 3.32 7.62
N ARG A 75 -17.32 3.27 8.95
CA ARG A 75 -17.33 4.41 9.86
C ARG A 75 -15.98 4.50 10.58
N HIS A 76 -15.21 5.55 10.31
CA HIS A 76 -13.92 5.80 10.96
C HIS A 76 -14.08 6.79 12.11
N SER A 77 -13.52 6.49 13.28
CA SER A 77 -13.63 7.36 14.45
C SER A 77 -12.52 7.10 15.48
N GLY A 78 -12.33 8.02 16.41
CA GLY A 78 -11.40 7.86 17.52
C GLY A 78 -11.90 6.86 18.56
N ARG A 79 -10.98 6.17 19.22
CA ARG A 79 -11.29 5.17 20.28
C ARG A 79 -12.03 5.77 21.48
N ASP A 80 -11.89 7.04 21.74
CA ASP A 80 -12.60 7.75 22.81
C ASP A 80 -14.10 7.90 22.57
N LEU A 81 -14.55 7.69 21.32
CA LEU A 81 -15.96 7.74 20.95
C LEU A 81 -16.65 6.34 21.01
N VAL A 82 -15.91 5.27 21.29
CA VAL A 82 -16.48 3.91 21.40
C VAL A 82 -17.55 3.81 22.48
N PRO A 83 -17.32 4.27 23.74
CA PRO A 83 -18.29 4.10 24.83
C PRO A 83 -19.51 5.02 24.74
N ASN A 84 -19.54 5.96 23.80
CA ASN A 84 -20.62 6.94 23.66
C ASN A 84 -21.13 7.00 22.22
N HIS A 85 -20.58 7.87 21.39
CA HIS A 85 -21.08 8.14 20.04
C HIS A 85 -21.20 6.88 19.16
N LEU A 86 -20.19 5.99 19.13
CA LEU A 86 -20.23 4.80 18.29
C LEU A 86 -21.22 3.75 18.79
N SER A 87 -21.40 3.62 20.11
CA SER A 87 -22.41 2.74 20.66
C SER A 87 -23.82 3.19 20.28
N PHE A 88 -24.14 4.47 20.43
CA PHE A 88 -25.40 5.04 19.97
C PHE A 88 -25.58 4.95 18.46
N PHE A 89 -24.52 5.14 17.70
CA PHE A 89 -24.53 4.93 16.25
C PHE A 89 -24.99 3.52 15.88
N ILE A 90 -24.43 2.49 16.50
CA ILE A 90 -24.83 1.10 16.26
C ILE A 90 -26.28 0.88 16.66
N PHE A 91 -26.65 1.24 17.90
CA PHE A 91 -28.00 1.02 18.41
C PHE A 91 -29.07 1.71 17.57
N ASN A 92 -28.85 2.97 17.16
CA ASN A 92 -29.81 3.69 16.35
C ASN A 92 -29.94 3.10 14.94
N HIS A 93 -28.84 2.69 14.31
CA HIS A 93 -28.92 2.03 13.01
C HIS A 93 -29.65 0.68 13.09
N CYS A 94 -29.39 -0.11 14.12
CA CYS A 94 -30.09 -1.38 14.33
C CYS A 94 -31.57 -1.20 14.69
N ALA A 95 -31.92 -0.10 15.36
CA ALA A 95 -33.32 0.17 15.73
C ALA A 95 -34.13 0.74 14.55
N ILE A 96 -33.50 1.51 13.68
CA ILE A 96 -34.20 2.23 12.58
C ILE A 96 -34.19 1.39 11.30
N PHE A 97 -33.08 0.77 10.93
CA PHE A 97 -32.93 0.10 9.65
C PHE A 97 -32.98 -1.42 9.78
N SER A 98 -33.40 -2.10 8.70
CA SER A 98 -33.27 -3.55 8.57
C SER A 98 -31.81 -3.98 8.51
N GLU A 99 -31.51 -5.25 8.80
CA GLU A 99 -30.16 -5.83 8.83
C GLU A 99 -29.38 -5.57 7.54
N ASP A 100 -30.03 -5.59 6.38
CA ASP A 100 -29.42 -5.32 5.06
C ASP A 100 -28.86 -3.90 4.94
N HIS A 101 -29.27 -2.98 5.82
CA HIS A 101 -28.83 -1.58 5.81
C HIS A 101 -27.97 -1.22 7.03
N TRP A 102 -27.59 -2.20 7.87
CA TRP A 102 -26.68 -1.93 8.98
C TRP A 102 -25.26 -1.62 8.49
N PRO A 103 -24.54 -0.73 9.20
CA PRO A 103 -23.15 -0.42 8.88
C PRO A 103 -22.28 -1.68 8.83
N LYS A 104 -21.50 -1.84 7.76
CA LYS A 104 -20.68 -3.04 7.55
C LYS A 104 -19.42 -3.06 8.41
N GLN A 105 -18.82 -1.89 8.68
CA GLN A 105 -17.53 -1.79 9.35
C GLN A 105 -17.45 -0.54 10.22
N ILE A 106 -16.83 -0.68 11.39
CA ILE A 106 -16.39 0.43 12.23
C ILE A 106 -14.89 0.31 12.41
N VAL A 107 -14.17 1.37 12.02
CA VAL A 107 -12.72 1.48 12.15
C VAL A 107 -12.39 2.46 13.26
N VAL A 108 -11.60 2.02 14.23
CA VAL A 108 -11.22 2.80 15.41
C VAL A 108 -9.73 3.13 15.33
N ASN A 109 -9.40 4.41 15.48
CA ASN A 109 -8.02 4.89 15.52
C ASN A 109 -7.64 5.45 16.90
N GLY A 110 -6.33 5.48 17.17
CA GLY A 110 -5.74 6.09 18.36
C GLY A 110 -5.86 7.61 18.35
N SER A 111 -5.34 8.24 19.40
CA SER A 111 -5.31 9.70 19.56
C SER A 111 -4.10 10.30 18.81
N VAL A 112 -4.20 11.58 18.50
CA VAL A 112 -3.07 12.37 17.98
C VAL A 112 -2.35 13.03 19.16
N LEU A 113 -1.06 12.75 19.29
CA LEU A 113 -0.17 13.35 20.29
C LEU A 113 0.72 14.40 19.64
N MET A 114 1.24 15.31 20.44
CA MET A 114 2.27 16.27 20.07
C MET A 114 3.46 16.11 21.03
N ASN A 115 4.59 15.63 20.51
CA ASN A 115 5.80 15.34 21.30
C ASN A 115 5.48 14.45 22.53
N GLY A 116 4.79 13.34 22.31
CA GLY A 116 4.41 12.36 23.33
C GLY A 116 3.30 12.77 24.29
N LYS A 117 2.69 13.94 24.10
CA LYS A 117 1.62 14.44 24.98
C LYS A 117 0.33 14.66 24.22
N LYS A 118 -0.81 14.34 24.87
CA LYS A 118 -2.13 14.66 24.32
C LYS A 118 -2.25 16.17 24.09
N MET A 119 -2.74 16.56 22.92
CA MET A 119 -2.98 17.97 22.61
C MET A 119 -4.09 18.54 23.48
N SER A 120 -3.80 19.65 24.15
CA SER A 120 -4.72 20.33 25.06
C SER A 120 -4.46 21.83 25.05
N LYS A 121 -5.54 22.60 25.12
CA LYS A 121 -5.43 24.09 25.30
C LYS A 121 -4.65 24.42 26.56
N THR A 122 -4.84 23.65 27.63
CA THR A 122 -4.18 23.86 28.93
C THR A 122 -2.67 23.68 28.85
N TYR A 123 -2.20 22.77 28.03
CA TYR A 123 -0.75 22.52 27.84
C TYR A 123 -0.13 23.45 26.78
N GLY A 124 -0.91 24.25 26.06
CA GLY A 124 -0.39 25.13 25.01
C GLY A 124 0.27 24.43 23.84
N ASN A 125 0.07 23.12 23.70
CA ASN A 125 0.70 22.27 22.66
C ASN A 125 -0.21 22.03 21.44
N ILE A 126 -1.27 22.82 21.28
CA ILE A 126 -2.14 22.77 20.11
C ILE A 126 -1.55 23.64 19.00
N ILE A 127 -1.37 23.05 17.83
CA ILE A 127 -1.06 23.82 16.62
C ILE A 127 -2.34 23.92 15.79
N PRO A 128 -2.87 25.15 15.57
CA PRO A 128 -4.02 25.33 14.68
C PRO A 128 -3.73 24.78 13.29
N LEU A 129 -4.68 24.01 12.74
CA LEU A 129 -4.50 23.33 11.45
C LEU A 129 -4.08 24.30 10.34
N LYS A 130 -4.73 25.45 10.24
CA LYS A 130 -4.39 26.49 9.25
C LYS A 130 -2.93 26.95 9.36
N SER A 131 -2.44 27.16 10.57
CA SER A 131 -1.05 27.55 10.82
C SER A 131 -0.07 26.44 10.46
N ALA A 132 -0.41 25.18 10.78
CA ALA A 132 0.40 24.02 10.42
C ALA A 132 0.48 23.84 8.89
N VAL A 133 -0.67 23.92 8.19
CA VAL A 133 -0.72 23.79 6.71
C VAL A 133 0.07 24.91 6.03
N ASN A 134 -0.07 26.15 6.50
CA ASN A 134 0.68 27.27 5.94
C ASN A 134 2.20 27.14 6.14
N LYS A 135 2.62 26.51 7.24
CA LYS A 135 4.04 26.38 7.56
C LYS A 135 4.70 25.16 6.91
N TYR A 136 4.01 24.04 6.85
CA TYR A 136 4.60 22.75 6.47
C TYR A 136 4.03 22.16 5.16
N GLY A 137 2.91 22.70 4.68
CA GLY A 137 2.13 22.11 3.58
C GLY A 137 1.17 21.02 4.04
N ALA A 138 0.15 20.78 3.24
CA ALA A 138 -0.89 19.78 3.56
C ALA A 138 -0.36 18.34 3.46
N ASP A 139 0.35 18.01 2.39
CA ASP A 139 0.82 16.63 2.13
C ASP A 139 1.85 16.13 3.16
N PRO A 140 2.86 16.91 3.58
CA PRO A 140 3.76 16.49 4.66
C PRO A 140 3.03 16.22 5.97
N LEU A 141 2.03 17.04 6.32
CA LEU A 141 1.23 16.83 7.52
C LEU A 141 0.37 15.56 7.43
N ARG A 142 -0.28 15.32 6.31
CA ARG A 142 -1.07 14.10 6.06
C ARG A 142 -0.20 12.85 6.19
N LEU A 143 0.95 12.84 5.53
CA LEU A 143 1.92 11.73 5.63
C LEU A 143 2.47 11.56 7.04
N THR A 144 2.66 12.65 7.79
CA THR A 144 3.12 12.57 9.17
C THR A 144 2.07 11.90 10.06
N ILE A 145 0.81 12.32 9.98
CA ILE A 145 -0.27 11.77 10.80
C ILE A 145 -0.50 10.31 10.46
N LEU A 146 -0.63 10.00 9.17
CA LEU A 146 -0.94 8.65 8.68
C LEU A 146 0.24 7.67 8.80
N GLY A 147 1.46 8.19 8.74
CA GLY A 147 2.69 7.39 8.84
C GLY A 147 3.25 7.25 10.25
N ALA A 148 2.72 7.99 11.23
CA ALA A 148 3.25 7.98 12.60
C ALA A 148 2.93 6.69 13.36
N ALA A 149 1.75 6.11 13.14
CA ALA A 149 1.29 4.93 13.88
C ALA A 149 0.31 4.08 13.06
N GLU A 150 0.16 2.82 13.44
CA GLU A 150 -0.95 1.97 12.99
C GLU A 150 -2.24 2.30 13.75
N LEU A 151 -3.38 1.85 13.24
CA LEU A 151 -4.73 2.29 13.61
C LEU A 151 -4.97 2.50 15.11
N LEU A 152 -4.71 1.50 15.95
CA LEU A 152 -5.03 1.58 17.39
C LEU A 152 -3.96 2.29 18.21
N ALA A 153 -2.80 2.53 17.65
CA ALA A 153 -1.71 3.24 18.32
C ALA A 153 -1.90 4.76 18.21
N ASP A 154 -1.43 5.49 19.22
CA ASP A 154 -1.45 6.93 19.19
C ASP A 154 -0.43 7.48 18.20
N ALA A 155 -0.86 8.38 17.32
CA ALA A 155 -0.01 9.02 16.32
C ALA A 155 0.70 10.24 16.95
N ASP A 156 2.00 10.12 17.22
CA ASP A 156 2.79 11.24 17.75
C ASP A 156 3.35 12.09 16.60
N ILE A 157 2.89 13.33 16.52
CA ILE A 157 3.37 14.31 15.55
C ILE A 157 4.58 15.02 16.13
N SER A 158 5.76 14.69 15.62
CA SER A 158 6.98 15.44 15.91
C SER A 158 7.37 16.32 14.73
N LEU A 159 7.96 17.49 15.01
CA LEU A 159 8.47 18.37 13.96
C LEU A 159 9.55 17.71 13.10
N ASN A 160 10.35 16.82 13.70
CA ASN A 160 11.36 16.06 12.99
C ASN A 160 10.73 15.13 11.95
N LEU A 161 9.61 14.50 12.28
CA LEU A 161 8.91 13.61 11.36
C LEU A 161 8.29 14.40 10.20
N VAL A 162 7.69 15.58 10.48
CA VAL A 162 7.17 16.48 9.43
C VAL A 162 8.29 16.88 8.46
N ASN A 163 9.43 17.33 8.99
CA ASN A 163 10.58 17.71 8.18
C ASN A 163 11.13 16.53 7.33
N THR A 164 11.11 15.32 7.91
CA THR A 164 11.52 14.12 7.19
C THR A 164 10.63 13.83 5.99
N PHE A 165 9.30 13.89 6.16
CA PHE A 165 8.37 13.71 5.05
C PHE A 165 8.47 14.84 4.03
N SER A 166 8.63 16.09 4.48
CA SER A 166 8.84 17.24 3.58
C SER A 166 10.07 17.03 2.68
N ALA A 167 11.20 16.65 3.25
CA ALA A 167 12.43 16.38 2.48
C ALA A 167 12.26 15.19 1.51
N ARG A 168 11.50 14.16 1.90
CA ARG A 168 11.21 13.00 1.03
C ARG A 168 10.34 13.38 -0.16
N ILE A 169 9.28 14.17 0.07
CA ILE A 169 8.40 14.67 -0.99
C ILE A 169 9.19 15.58 -1.93
N GLU A 170 10.00 16.49 -1.40
CA GLU A 170 10.82 17.39 -2.22
C GLU A 170 11.79 16.61 -3.12
N ARG A 171 12.45 15.58 -2.59
CA ARG A 171 13.30 14.71 -3.38
C ARG A 171 12.52 13.96 -4.44
N PHE A 172 11.36 13.43 -4.11
CA PHE A 172 10.49 12.75 -5.06
C PHE A 172 10.06 13.70 -6.18
N TYR A 173 9.63 14.91 -5.83
CA TYR A 173 9.30 15.97 -6.79
C TYR A 173 10.45 16.22 -7.77
N LYS A 174 11.65 16.50 -7.26
CA LYS A 174 12.84 16.74 -8.09
C LYS A 174 13.14 15.58 -9.05
N ASN A 175 13.00 14.35 -8.59
CA ASN A 175 13.24 13.17 -9.42
C ASN A 175 12.23 13.06 -10.58
N VAL A 176 10.95 13.32 -10.32
CA VAL A 176 9.89 13.28 -11.34
C VAL A 176 10.00 14.45 -12.32
N VAL A 177 10.27 15.66 -11.82
CA VAL A 177 10.50 16.84 -12.69
C VAL A 177 11.68 16.60 -13.63
N ASN A 178 12.78 16.06 -13.12
CA ASN A 178 13.94 15.73 -13.95
C ASN A 178 13.59 14.70 -15.03
N LEU A 179 12.77 13.70 -14.69
CA LEU A 179 12.30 12.73 -15.67
C LEU A 179 11.36 13.36 -16.71
N GLY A 180 10.43 14.23 -16.28
CA GLY A 180 9.49 14.92 -17.17
C GLY A 180 10.18 15.84 -18.19
N ASN A 181 11.36 16.39 -17.84
CA ASN A 181 12.15 17.26 -18.70
C ASN A 181 13.01 16.50 -19.72
N LEU A 182 13.13 15.16 -19.61
CA LEU A 182 13.89 14.35 -20.55
C LEU A 182 13.02 13.99 -21.75
N LYS A 183 13.57 14.16 -22.96
CA LYS A 183 12.92 13.69 -24.17
C LYS A 183 12.80 12.16 -24.08
N LEU A 184 11.58 11.64 -24.18
CA LEU A 184 11.34 10.20 -24.29
C LEU A 184 12.10 9.70 -25.53
N ASN A 185 13.11 8.87 -25.34
CA ASN A 185 13.73 8.19 -26.45
C ASN A 185 12.68 7.26 -27.07
N SER A 186 12.34 7.51 -28.32
CA SER A 186 11.35 6.74 -29.08
C SER A 186 11.80 5.32 -29.41
N ASP A 187 13.07 5.01 -29.15
CA ASP A 187 13.63 3.71 -29.50
C ASP A 187 13.23 2.66 -28.46
N LYS A 188 12.50 1.66 -28.92
CA LYS A 188 12.28 0.42 -28.20
C LYS A 188 13.63 -0.29 -28.04
N THR A 189 14.36 0.05 -27.02
CA THR A 189 15.53 -0.70 -26.62
C THR A 189 15.07 -1.97 -25.89
N ASP A 190 15.73 -3.08 -26.15
CA ASP A 190 15.50 -4.32 -25.41
C ASP A 190 15.71 -4.07 -23.91
N LEU A 191 14.83 -4.64 -23.10
CA LEU A 191 14.91 -4.49 -21.63
C LEU A 191 16.15 -5.24 -21.12
N THR A 192 16.95 -4.55 -20.33
CA THR A 192 18.06 -5.20 -19.59
C THR A 192 17.53 -5.92 -18.35
N ASN A 193 18.37 -6.75 -17.72
CA ASN A 193 17.99 -7.43 -16.48
C ASN A 193 17.59 -6.45 -15.37
N GLU A 194 18.26 -5.29 -15.29
CA GLU A 194 17.91 -4.24 -14.34
C GLU A 194 16.53 -3.64 -14.62
N ASP A 195 16.16 -3.48 -15.91
CA ASP A 195 14.84 -2.98 -16.30
C ASP A 195 13.75 -3.99 -15.94
N ILE A 196 13.98 -5.27 -16.22
CA ILE A 196 13.07 -6.35 -15.86
C ILE A 196 12.91 -6.43 -14.34
N TRP A 197 14.03 -6.29 -13.59
CA TRP A 197 14.01 -6.33 -12.13
C TRP A 197 13.19 -5.18 -11.53
N ILE A 198 13.39 -3.93 -11.95
CA ILE A 198 12.65 -2.80 -11.38
C ILE A 198 11.15 -2.85 -11.72
N LEU A 199 10.79 -3.36 -12.91
CA LEU A 199 9.39 -3.61 -13.29
C LEU A 199 8.76 -4.74 -12.46
N ASN A 200 9.51 -5.81 -12.17
CA ASN A 200 9.07 -6.85 -11.24
C ASN A 200 8.87 -6.31 -9.82
N LYS A 201 9.81 -5.48 -9.32
CA LYS A 201 9.66 -4.80 -8.01
C LYS A 201 8.42 -3.93 -7.99
N LEU A 202 8.13 -3.21 -9.07
CA LEU A 202 6.94 -2.38 -9.17
C LEU A 202 5.66 -3.20 -8.98
N GLN A 203 5.57 -4.39 -9.57
CA GLN A 203 4.40 -5.27 -9.39
C GLN A 203 4.29 -5.77 -7.94
N ASN A 204 5.42 -6.12 -7.32
CA ASN A 204 5.44 -6.52 -5.91
C ASN A 204 4.97 -5.37 -5.01
N HIS A 205 5.43 -4.13 -5.25
CA HIS A 205 4.96 -2.94 -4.52
C HIS A 205 3.45 -2.72 -4.67
N VAL A 206 2.91 -2.81 -5.89
CA VAL A 206 1.46 -2.70 -6.13
C VAL A 206 0.70 -3.74 -5.30
N SER A 207 1.16 -4.98 -5.29
CA SER A 207 0.53 -6.06 -4.51
C SER A 207 0.59 -5.80 -2.99
N ILE A 208 1.78 -5.44 -2.47
CA ILE A 208 1.98 -5.19 -1.04
C ILE A 208 1.13 -4.01 -0.58
N ILE A 209 1.18 -2.89 -1.30
CA ILE A 209 0.47 -1.66 -0.94
C ILE A 209 -1.04 -1.88 -0.99
N THR A 210 -1.55 -2.52 -2.03
CA THR A 210 -2.99 -2.84 -2.14
C THR A 210 -3.44 -3.69 -0.97
N LYS A 211 -2.71 -4.77 -0.67
CA LYS A 211 -3.00 -5.63 0.49
C LYS A 211 -2.95 -4.88 1.82
N SER A 212 -1.95 -4.02 2.00
CA SER A 212 -1.83 -3.23 3.23
C SER A 212 -3.01 -2.29 3.40
N LEU A 213 -3.49 -1.67 2.31
CA LEU A 213 -4.67 -0.79 2.34
C LEU A 213 -5.96 -1.56 2.59
N ASP A 214 -6.16 -2.73 1.98
CA ASP A 214 -7.32 -3.59 2.22
C ASP A 214 -7.40 -4.03 3.70
N LEU A 215 -6.25 -4.18 4.35
CA LEU A 215 -6.13 -4.50 5.77
C LEU A 215 -6.04 -3.26 6.68
N LEU A 216 -6.19 -2.05 6.14
CA LEU A 216 -6.07 -0.76 6.84
C LEU A 216 -4.71 -0.56 7.54
N ARG A 217 -3.65 -1.18 7.02
CA ARG A 217 -2.26 -0.99 7.47
C ARG A 217 -1.63 0.21 6.76
N ILE A 218 -2.12 1.39 7.11
CA ILE A 218 -1.82 2.64 6.41
C ILE A 218 -0.34 3.00 6.48
N ARG A 219 0.26 2.87 7.67
CA ARG A 219 1.69 3.15 7.89
C ARG A 219 2.58 2.23 7.05
N GLU A 220 2.23 0.95 6.96
CA GLU A 220 2.95 -0.04 6.15
C GLU A 220 2.93 0.36 4.67
N ALA A 221 1.77 0.74 4.14
CA ALA A 221 1.64 1.23 2.77
C ALA A 221 2.48 2.50 2.51
N ILE A 222 2.44 3.48 3.42
CA ILE A 222 3.25 4.70 3.31
C ILE A 222 4.74 4.37 3.36
N ASN A 223 5.18 3.46 4.25
CA ASN A 223 6.56 3.03 4.34
C ASN A 223 7.05 2.42 3.03
N GLU A 224 6.23 1.56 2.44
CA GLU A 224 6.53 0.94 1.15
C GLU A 224 6.70 1.99 0.05
N ILE A 225 5.75 2.92 -0.08
CA ILE A 225 5.76 3.95 -1.13
C ILE A 225 6.92 4.94 -0.95
N ILE A 226 7.15 5.43 0.27
CA ILE A 226 8.08 6.54 0.52
C ILE A 226 9.53 6.05 0.65
N TYR A 227 9.74 4.88 1.28
CA TYR A 227 11.09 4.42 1.61
C TYR A 227 11.54 3.26 0.72
N ILE A 228 10.75 2.19 0.60
CA ILE A 228 11.22 0.99 -0.08
C ILE A 228 11.28 1.19 -1.60
N MET A 229 10.24 1.76 -2.21
CA MET A 229 10.27 2.12 -3.63
C MET A 229 11.43 3.07 -3.98
N ASP A 230 11.78 3.98 -3.07
CA ASP A 230 12.89 4.92 -3.25
C ASP A 230 14.27 4.22 -3.22
N GLN A 231 14.40 3.22 -2.34
CA GLN A 231 15.61 2.38 -2.27
C GLN A 231 15.79 1.56 -3.55
N ASP A 232 14.71 0.99 -4.08
CA ASP A 232 14.78 0.17 -5.29
C ASP A 232 15.11 1.00 -6.54
N VAL A 233 14.56 2.21 -6.69
CA VAL A 233 14.99 3.14 -7.74
C VAL A 233 16.47 3.52 -7.58
N SER A 234 16.91 3.81 -6.38
CA SER A 234 18.33 4.17 -6.11
C SER A 234 19.25 3.00 -6.45
N TRP A 235 18.85 1.78 -6.15
CA TRP A 235 19.60 0.58 -6.52
C TRP A 235 19.62 0.38 -8.05
N TYR A 236 18.49 0.49 -8.72
CA TYR A 236 18.39 0.41 -10.18
C TYR A 236 19.34 1.38 -10.88
N LEU A 237 19.31 2.65 -10.49
CA LEU A 237 20.19 3.68 -11.06
C LEU A 237 21.67 3.37 -10.80
N LYS A 238 22.02 2.89 -9.60
CA LYS A 238 23.37 2.45 -9.26
C LYS A 238 23.82 1.28 -10.13
N ARG A 239 22.97 0.28 -10.35
CA ARG A 239 23.25 -0.89 -11.19
C ARG A 239 23.49 -0.46 -12.63
N LYS A 240 22.60 0.36 -13.21
CA LYS A 240 22.76 0.91 -14.57
C LYS A 240 24.10 1.64 -14.72
N SER A 241 24.40 2.55 -13.80
CA SER A 241 25.65 3.31 -13.82
C SER A 241 26.88 2.41 -13.71
N LYS A 242 26.89 1.42 -12.82
CA LYS A 242 28.05 0.52 -12.61
C LYS A 242 28.27 -0.45 -13.76
N ASN A 243 27.21 -0.80 -14.49
CA ASN A 243 27.29 -1.67 -15.67
C ASN A 243 27.49 -0.88 -16.99
N ASN A 244 27.67 0.45 -16.92
CA ASN A 244 27.75 1.34 -18.07
C ASN A 244 26.53 1.21 -19.02
N LEU A 245 25.35 1.00 -18.44
CA LEU A 245 24.10 0.89 -19.17
C LEU A 245 23.35 2.22 -19.12
N SER A 246 22.72 2.59 -20.23
CA SER A 246 21.80 3.71 -20.26
C SER A 246 20.55 3.42 -19.41
N VAL A 247 20.04 4.45 -18.76
CA VAL A 247 18.78 4.37 -18.03
C VAL A 247 17.63 4.32 -19.02
N ASN A 248 16.70 3.38 -18.83
CA ASN A 248 15.50 3.28 -19.65
C ASN A 248 14.41 4.21 -19.08
N TYR A 249 14.22 5.35 -19.74
CA TYR A 249 13.26 6.35 -19.29
C TYR A 249 11.81 5.89 -19.32
N ASN A 250 11.43 5.03 -20.26
CA ASN A 250 10.08 4.49 -20.32
C ASN A 250 9.79 3.62 -19.10
N VAL A 251 10.77 2.82 -18.65
CA VAL A 251 10.68 2.00 -17.44
C VAL A 251 10.57 2.88 -16.20
N LEU A 252 11.40 3.93 -16.08
CA LEU A 252 11.31 4.87 -14.96
C LEU A 252 10.01 5.66 -14.97
N ARG A 253 9.52 6.06 -16.14
CA ARG A 253 8.24 6.75 -16.27
C ARG A 253 7.10 5.88 -15.77
N GLU A 254 7.02 4.62 -16.21
CA GLU A 254 6.01 3.68 -15.72
C GLU A 254 6.10 3.51 -14.20
N PHE A 255 7.32 3.41 -13.66
CA PHE A 255 7.54 3.28 -12.23
C PHE A 255 7.02 4.50 -11.46
N TYR A 256 7.38 5.72 -11.91
CA TYR A 256 6.96 6.93 -11.23
C TYR A 256 5.47 7.24 -11.41
N GLU A 257 4.87 7.01 -12.57
CA GLU A 257 3.43 7.16 -12.78
C GLU A 257 2.64 6.23 -11.85
N THR A 258 3.07 4.99 -11.73
CA THR A 258 2.45 4.03 -10.80
C THR A 258 2.65 4.47 -9.34
N ARG A 259 3.85 4.90 -8.97
CA ARG A 259 4.15 5.40 -7.61
C ARG A 259 3.31 6.63 -7.25
N ILE A 260 3.11 7.56 -8.19
CA ILE A 260 2.26 8.74 -8.01
C ILE A 260 0.82 8.32 -7.71
N LYS A 261 0.26 7.36 -8.48
CA LYS A 261 -1.08 6.81 -8.23
C LYS A 261 -1.19 6.17 -6.84
N LEU A 262 -0.19 5.38 -6.43
CA LEU A 262 -0.16 4.74 -5.11
C LEU A 262 -0.05 5.75 -3.97
N LEU A 263 0.61 6.89 -4.19
CA LEU A 263 0.80 7.96 -3.20
C LEU A 263 -0.38 8.92 -3.12
N ALA A 264 -1.17 9.07 -4.18
CA ALA A 264 -2.23 10.07 -4.29
C ALA A 264 -3.26 10.07 -3.14
N PRO A 265 -3.70 8.93 -2.58
CA PRO A 265 -4.60 8.94 -1.43
C PRO A 265 -4.01 9.63 -0.17
N PHE A 266 -2.69 9.63 -0.04
CA PHE A 266 -1.98 10.15 1.12
C PHE A 266 -1.49 11.58 0.92
N ALA A 267 -1.01 11.91 -0.28
CA ALA A 267 -0.42 13.20 -0.65
C ALA A 267 -1.02 13.70 -1.98
N PRO A 268 -2.32 14.07 -1.99
CA PRO A 268 -3.05 14.36 -3.22
C PRO A 268 -2.50 15.58 -3.98
N PHE A 269 -2.09 16.63 -3.29
CA PHE A 269 -1.70 17.89 -3.95
C PHE A 269 -0.41 17.72 -4.77
N ILE A 270 0.61 17.13 -4.18
CA ILE A 270 1.86 16.88 -4.90
C ILE A 270 1.66 15.86 -6.03
N CYS A 271 0.79 14.87 -5.85
CA CYS A 271 0.53 13.87 -6.85
C CYS A 271 -0.21 14.41 -8.06
N GLU A 272 -1.16 15.34 -7.89
CA GLU A 272 -1.80 16.03 -9.02
C GLU A 272 -0.77 16.85 -9.81
N GLU A 273 0.06 17.63 -9.13
CA GLU A 273 1.13 18.42 -9.76
C GLU A 273 2.09 17.54 -10.57
N LEU A 274 2.57 16.44 -9.97
CA LEU A 274 3.49 15.52 -10.64
C LEU A 274 2.84 14.78 -11.81
N TRP A 275 1.55 14.49 -11.71
CA TRP A 275 0.77 13.85 -12.75
C TRP A 275 0.66 14.73 -14.00
N GLU A 276 0.44 16.03 -13.81
CA GLU A 276 0.41 17.04 -14.88
C GLU A 276 1.82 17.23 -15.48
N ILE A 277 2.87 17.33 -14.66
CA ILE A 277 4.28 17.45 -15.12
C ILE A 277 4.66 16.29 -16.05
N LEU A 278 4.16 15.07 -15.80
CA LEU A 278 4.39 13.92 -16.68
C LEU A 278 3.55 13.96 -17.98
N GLY A 279 2.74 15.01 -18.18
CA GLY A 279 1.95 15.25 -19.39
C GLY A 279 0.60 14.54 -19.43
N ASN A 280 0.10 14.06 -18.28
CA ASN A 280 -1.22 13.49 -18.18
C ASN A 280 -2.29 14.59 -18.12
N LYS A 281 -3.40 14.40 -18.82
CA LYS A 281 -4.42 15.48 -19.03
C LYS A 281 -5.57 15.43 -18.01
N ASN A 282 -5.82 14.27 -17.42
CA ASN A 282 -6.91 14.08 -16.47
C ASN A 282 -6.40 14.21 -15.03
N TYR A 283 -7.29 14.53 -14.09
CA TYR A 283 -6.94 14.50 -12.67
C TYR A 283 -6.56 13.09 -12.22
N ILE A 284 -5.49 12.98 -11.43
CA ILE A 284 -5.06 11.69 -10.86
C ILE A 284 -6.15 11.09 -9.97
N ALA A 285 -6.92 11.93 -9.28
CA ALA A 285 -8.05 11.52 -8.44
C ALA A 285 -9.12 10.72 -9.21
N LEU A 286 -9.18 10.87 -10.55
CA LEU A 286 -10.09 10.14 -11.42
C LEU A 286 -9.43 8.94 -12.10
N SER A 287 -8.18 8.67 -11.83
CA SER A 287 -7.46 7.54 -12.44
C SER A 287 -7.75 6.23 -11.69
N ASP A 288 -7.73 5.12 -12.42
CA ASP A 288 -7.86 3.80 -11.82
C ASP A 288 -6.66 3.48 -10.90
N TRP A 289 -6.98 2.75 -9.82
CA TRP A 289 -5.95 2.15 -8.96
C TRP A 289 -5.07 1.19 -9.76
N PRO A 290 -3.74 1.20 -9.54
CA PRO A 290 -2.83 0.31 -10.27
C PRO A 290 -3.18 -1.16 -10.05
N LYS A 291 -3.31 -1.91 -11.13
CA LYS A 291 -3.57 -3.36 -11.09
C LYS A 291 -2.28 -4.14 -11.26
N LEU A 292 -2.20 -5.27 -10.57
CA LEU A 292 -1.11 -6.22 -10.72
C LEU A 292 -1.05 -6.75 -12.17
N ASN A 293 0.14 -6.75 -12.75
CA ASN A 293 0.39 -7.35 -14.05
C ASN A 293 1.32 -8.58 -13.89
N ASP A 294 0.73 -9.76 -13.80
CA ASP A 294 1.44 -11.02 -13.58
C ASP A 294 2.50 -11.31 -14.65
N LYS A 295 2.33 -10.78 -15.87
CA LYS A 295 3.31 -10.96 -16.97
C LYS A 295 4.65 -10.28 -16.70
N LYS A 296 4.69 -9.32 -15.78
CA LYS A 296 5.90 -8.60 -15.36
C LYS A 296 6.53 -9.20 -14.09
N LEU A 297 5.89 -10.18 -13.46
CA LEU A 297 6.46 -10.89 -12.33
C LEU A 297 7.56 -11.84 -12.82
N ASN A 298 8.71 -11.76 -12.15
CA ASN A 298 9.87 -12.59 -12.45
C ASN A 298 10.64 -12.92 -11.16
N ILE A 299 10.28 -14.04 -10.55
CA ILE A 299 10.87 -14.50 -9.30
C ILE A 299 12.38 -14.74 -9.47
N LYS A 300 12.81 -15.28 -10.63
CA LYS A 300 14.22 -15.57 -10.90
C LYS A 300 15.07 -14.30 -10.84
N ILE A 301 14.67 -13.24 -11.53
CA ILE A 301 15.42 -11.98 -11.54
C ILE A 301 15.50 -11.35 -10.15
N ASP A 302 14.46 -11.51 -9.32
CA ASP A 302 14.45 -11.01 -7.95
C ASP A 302 15.46 -11.76 -7.07
N ILE A 303 15.52 -13.09 -7.21
CA ILE A 303 16.50 -13.92 -6.48
C ILE A 303 17.93 -13.57 -6.91
N GLU A 304 18.18 -13.43 -8.20
CA GLU A 304 19.50 -13.08 -8.75
C GLU A 304 19.96 -11.71 -8.24
N GLU A 305 19.10 -10.70 -8.27
CA GLU A 305 19.45 -9.36 -7.83
C GLU A 305 19.59 -9.26 -6.31
N ASN A 306 18.78 -9.99 -5.54
CA ASN A 306 18.94 -10.10 -4.09
C ASN A 306 20.26 -10.77 -3.69
N LEU A 307 20.70 -11.76 -4.44
CA LEU A 307 22.03 -12.36 -4.26
C LEU A 307 23.13 -11.34 -4.49
N ILE A 308 23.04 -10.54 -5.56
CA ILE A 308 24.01 -9.46 -5.84
C ILE A 308 24.03 -8.43 -4.70
N LYS A 309 22.85 -7.97 -4.22
CA LYS A 309 22.72 -7.06 -3.08
C LYS A 309 23.46 -7.61 -1.86
N LYS A 310 23.18 -8.86 -1.49
CA LYS A 310 23.76 -9.53 -0.32
C LYS A 310 25.28 -9.66 -0.43
N ILE A 311 25.79 -10.06 -1.60
CA ILE A 311 27.25 -10.15 -1.83
C ILE A 311 27.92 -8.80 -1.67
N VAL A 312 27.33 -7.72 -2.21
CA VAL A 312 27.85 -6.37 -2.08
C VAL A 312 27.85 -5.92 -0.61
N GLU A 313 26.76 -6.17 0.12
CA GLU A 313 26.65 -5.86 1.55
C GLU A 313 27.70 -6.61 2.38
N ASP A 314 27.89 -7.90 2.15
CA ASP A 314 28.89 -8.71 2.83
C ASP A 314 30.30 -8.18 2.58
N CYS A 315 30.64 -7.85 1.33
CA CYS A 315 31.92 -7.24 0.98
C CYS A 315 32.14 -5.90 1.72
N LEU A 316 31.13 -5.02 1.72
CA LEU A 316 31.23 -3.73 2.40
C LEU A 316 31.37 -3.89 3.92
N ASN A 317 30.68 -4.84 4.51
CA ASN A 317 30.78 -5.16 5.93
C ASN A 317 32.20 -5.67 6.30
N ILE A 318 32.79 -6.55 5.49
CA ILE A 318 34.15 -7.02 5.69
C ILE A 318 35.15 -5.84 5.62
N ILE A 319 35.02 -4.97 4.61
CA ILE A 319 35.86 -3.78 4.47
C ILE A 319 35.73 -2.86 5.69
N LYS A 320 34.50 -2.65 6.17
CA LYS A 320 34.22 -1.80 7.33
C LYS A 320 34.86 -2.35 8.62
N ILE A 321 34.78 -3.67 8.82
CA ILE A 321 35.33 -4.33 10.01
C ILE A 321 36.86 -4.38 9.96
N THR A 322 37.42 -4.75 8.81
CA THR A 322 38.88 -4.93 8.64
C THR A 322 39.61 -3.62 8.42
N LYS A 323 38.91 -2.57 7.99
CA LYS A 323 39.48 -1.27 7.56
C LYS A 323 40.52 -1.37 6.44
N ILE A 324 40.58 -2.50 5.73
CA ILE A 324 41.48 -2.75 4.60
C ILE A 324 40.85 -2.17 3.34
N LYS A 325 41.68 -1.50 2.52
CA LYS A 325 41.25 -1.13 1.14
C LYS A 325 41.70 -2.27 0.21
N PRO A 326 40.79 -3.16 -0.21
CA PRO A 326 41.18 -4.29 -1.04
C PRO A 326 41.52 -3.84 -2.45
N SER A 327 42.58 -4.37 -3.02
CA SER A 327 42.90 -4.27 -4.45
C SER A 327 42.15 -5.33 -5.29
N LYS A 328 41.75 -6.43 -4.65
CA LYS A 328 41.07 -7.56 -5.28
C LYS A 328 40.12 -8.23 -4.30
N VAL A 329 38.95 -8.63 -4.82
CA VAL A 329 37.98 -9.46 -4.10
C VAL A 329 37.89 -10.80 -4.82
N ILE A 330 38.03 -11.90 -4.09
CA ILE A 330 37.94 -13.25 -4.64
C ILE A 330 36.72 -13.94 -4.02
N PHE A 331 35.82 -14.38 -4.86
CA PHE A 331 34.63 -15.13 -4.43
C PHE A 331 34.90 -16.63 -4.56
N TYR A 332 34.74 -17.35 -3.46
CA TYR A 332 34.81 -18.80 -3.44
C TYR A 332 33.40 -19.36 -3.58
N THR A 333 33.16 -20.08 -4.66
CA THR A 333 31.89 -20.81 -4.86
C THR A 333 32.02 -22.25 -4.34
N CYS A 334 30.90 -22.90 -4.09
CA CYS A 334 30.91 -24.29 -3.66
C CYS A 334 31.46 -25.21 -4.78
N ALA A 335 32.08 -26.32 -4.41
CA ALA A 335 32.52 -27.32 -5.36
C ALA A 335 31.33 -27.86 -6.20
N LYS A 336 31.57 -28.17 -7.49
CA LYS A 336 30.52 -28.61 -8.42
C LYS A 336 29.71 -29.81 -7.89
N TRP A 337 30.33 -30.73 -7.21
CA TRP A 337 29.68 -31.88 -6.61
C TRP A 337 28.68 -31.50 -5.49
N LYS A 338 28.99 -30.45 -4.72
CA LYS A 338 28.06 -29.93 -3.69
C LYS A 338 26.82 -29.35 -4.32
N LEU A 339 26.96 -28.55 -5.37
CA LEU A 339 25.86 -27.97 -6.13
C LEU A 339 25.00 -29.10 -6.76
N PHE A 340 25.62 -30.10 -7.36
CA PHE A 340 24.93 -31.27 -7.90
C PHE A 340 24.13 -32.00 -6.81
N ALA A 341 24.76 -32.27 -5.66
CA ALA A 341 24.09 -32.92 -4.53
C ALA A 341 22.87 -32.12 -4.05
N TYR A 342 22.99 -30.81 -3.99
CA TYR A 342 21.89 -29.93 -3.62
C TYR A 342 20.72 -30.02 -4.59
N PHE A 343 20.97 -29.90 -5.89
CA PHE A 343 19.91 -30.05 -6.91
C PHE A 343 19.26 -31.42 -6.96
N GLN A 344 20.04 -32.50 -6.77
CA GLN A 344 19.48 -33.84 -6.70
C GLN A 344 18.62 -34.02 -5.43
N SER A 345 19.04 -33.43 -4.33
CA SER A 345 18.23 -33.42 -3.10
C SER A 345 16.90 -32.71 -3.29
N LEU A 346 16.89 -31.52 -3.95
CA LEU A 346 15.65 -30.81 -4.28
C LEU A 346 14.72 -31.62 -5.18
N LYS A 347 15.26 -32.29 -6.22
CA LYS A 347 14.47 -33.13 -7.13
C LYS A 347 13.83 -34.34 -6.42
N LEU A 348 14.59 -34.98 -5.52
CA LEU A 348 14.10 -36.12 -4.73
C LEU A 348 13.10 -35.65 -3.63
N TRP A 349 13.30 -34.47 -3.07
CA TRP A 349 12.35 -33.87 -2.12
C TRP A 349 10.96 -33.66 -2.75
N LYS A 350 10.92 -33.12 -3.95
CA LYS A 350 9.67 -32.97 -4.74
C LYS A 350 8.90 -34.29 -4.93
N LYS A 351 9.62 -35.41 -4.97
CA LYS A 351 9.05 -36.75 -5.15
C LYS A 351 8.78 -37.48 -3.83
N ASN A 352 9.03 -36.82 -2.67
CA ASN A 352 9.04 -37.46 -1.35
C ASN A 352 9.95 -38.69 -1.24
N GLU A 353 11.03 -38.75 -2.05
CA GLU A 353 11.94 -39.90 -2.19
C GLU A 353 13.35 -39.60 -1.65
N ILE A 354 13.51 -38.64 -0.75
CA ILE A 354 14.84 -38.27 -0.25
C ILE A 354 15.44 -39.40 0.58
N LYS A 355 16.45 -40.05 0.00
CA LYS A 355 17.32 -40.96 0.71
C LYS A 355 18.76 -40.55 0.46
N ILE A 356 19.53 -40.28 1.50
CA ILE A 356 20.93 -39.86 1.43
C ILE A 356 21.74 -40.86 0.61
N LYS A 357 21.44 -42.17 0.74
CA LYS A 357 22.10 -43.26 -0.03
C LYS A 357 21.96 -43.06 -1.53
N ASN A 358 20.79 -42.64 -2.04
CA ASN A 358 20.56 -42.40 -3.45
C ASN A 358 21.41 -41.24 -3.98
N ILE A 359 21.55 -40.20 -3.16
CA ILE A 359 22.36 -39.03 -3.52
C ILE A 359 23.84 -39.38 -3.56
N ILE A 360 24.34 -40.21 -2.62
CA ILE A 360 25.72 -40.70 -2.60
C ILE A 360 25.99 -41.52 -3.87
N THR A 361 25.11 -42.43 -4.25
CA THR A 361 25.26 -43.24 -5.46
C THR A 361 25.34 -42.35 -6.72
N LEU A 362 24.48 -41.37 -6.83
CA LEU A 362 24.49 -40.40 -7.93
C LEU A 362 25.75 -39.53 -7.96
N LEU A 363 26.28 -39.17 -6.79
CA LEU A 363 27.53 -38.42 -6.69
C LEU A 363 28.72 -39.27 -7.15
N MET A 364 28.79 -40.51 -6.70
CA MET A 364 29.89 -41.41 -7.06
C MET A 364 29.92 -41.78 -8.55
N SER A 365 28.75 -41.83 -9.19
CA SER A 365 28.65 -42.06 -10.63
C SER A 365 29.04 -40.86 -11.50
N ASN A 366 28.98 -39.63 -10.97
CA ASN A 366 29.19 -38.40 -11.74
C ASN A 366 30.47 -37.64 -11.37
N TYR A 367 31.12 -37.96 -10.23
CA TYR A 367 32.29 -37.25 -9.72
C TYR A 367 33.29 -38.19 -9.09
N ASP A 368 34.58 -37.99 -9.40
CA ASP A 368 35.69 -38.66 -8.70
C ASP A 368 35.92 -37.97 -7.34
N LEU A 369 35.30 -38.51 -6.29
CA LEU A 369 35.27 -37.92 -4.96
C LEU A 369 36.34 -38.58 -4.08
N LYS A 370 37.42 -37.84 -3.84
CA LYS A 370 38.57 -38.33 -3.02
C LYS A 370 38.30 -38.24 -1.50
N ASP A 371 37.42 -37.33 -1.05
CA ASP A 371 37.12 -37.12 0.39
C ASP A 371 35.69 -37.48 0.72
N MET A 372 35.44 -38.76 0.97
CA MET A 372 34.11 -39.27 1.35
C MET A 372 33.61 -38.77 2.70
N LYS A 373 34.55 -38.34 3.61
CA LYS A 373 34.18 -37.76 4.89
C LYS A 373 33.56 -36.37 4.69
N ALA A 374 34.15 -35.53 3.83
CA ALA A 374 33.55 -34.24 3.44
C ALA A 374 32.20 -34.38 2.78
N VAL A 375 32.03 -35.40 1.90
CA VAL A 375 30.74 -35.71 1.25
C VAL A 375 29.68 -36.07 2.28
N SER A 376 30.00 -36.99 3.19
CA SER A 376 29.09 -37.43 4.25
C SER A 376 28.66 -36.27 5.18
N ASN A 377 29.62 -35.46 5.57
CA ASN A 377 29.35 -34.28 6.42
C ASN A 377 28.45 -33.26 5.71
N TYR A 378 28.71 -32.98 4.44
CA TYR A 378 27.87 -32.06 3.67
C TYR A 378 26.44 -32.58 3.52
N LEU A 379 26.25 -33.86 3.20
CA LEU A 379 24.93 -34.46 3.05
C LEU A 379 24.16 -34.53 4.36
N LYS A 380 24.83 -34.71 5.50
CA LYS A 380 24.22 -34.58 6.83
C LYS A 380 23.74 -33.16 7.10
N GLN A 381 24.55 -32.14 6.80
CA GLN A 381 24.16 -30.74 6.92
C GLN A 381 22.99 -30.39 5.99
N LEU A 382 23.04 -30.89 4.75
CA LEU A 382 21.98 -30.69 3.77
C LEU A 382 20.66 -31.35 4.21
N SER A 383 20.72 -32.52 4.85
CA SER A 383 19.51 -33.22 5.34
C SER A 383 18.77 -32.45 6.44
N ILE A 384 19.47 -31.65 7.23
CA ILE A 384 18.85 -30.76 8.23
C ILE A 384 18.04 -29.64 7.52
N GLN A 385 18.48 -29.22 6.35
CA GLN A 385 17.84 -28.17 5.56
C GLN A 385 16.62 -28.67 4.77
N TYR A 386 16.38 -29.97 4.64
CA TYR A 386 15.26 -30.51 3.86
C TYR A 386 13.90 -29.98 4.34
N ASN A 387 13.75 -29.74 5.63
CA ASN A 387 12.53 -29.18 6.22
C ASN A 387 12.31 -27.69 5.86
N THR A 388 13.33 -27.02 5.33
CA THR A 388 13.26 -25.61 4.91
C THR A 388 13.05 -25.49 3.40
N PHE A 389 13.06 -26.59 2.65
CA PHE A 389 12.80 -26.57 1.23
C PHE A 389 11.33 -26.21 0.98
N SER A 390 11.10 -25.30 0.05
CA SER A 390 9.78 -24.90 -0.40
C SER A 390 9.70 -24.91 -1.91
N ASP A 391 8.50 -25.00 -2.45
CA ASP A 391 8.28 -24.97 -3.90
C ASP A 391 8.82 -23.69 -4.56
N GLN A 392 8.96 -22.61 -3.81
CA GLN A 392 9.55 -21.35 -4.29
C GLN A 392 11.04 -21.47 -4.70
N TYR A 393 11.78 -22.42 -4.14
CA TYR A 393 13.20 -22.67 -4.51
C TYR A 393 13.37 -23.60 -5.70
N ILE A 394 12.27 -24.14 -6.23
CA ILE A 394 12.30 -25.22 -7.21
C ILE A 394 11.78 -24.76 -8.59
N GLN A 395 11.12 -23.60 -8.63
CA GLN A 395 10.73 -22.93 -9.87
C GLN A 395 11.89 -22.13 -10.46
#